data_041c15bc859fd280636a803e9fd33bce
#
_entry.id   041c15bc859fd280636a803e9fd33bce
#
_cell.length_a   1.000
_cell.length_b   1.000
_cell.length_c   1.000
_cell.angle_alpha   90.00
_cell.angle_beta   90.00
_cell.angle_gamma   90.00
#
_symmetry.space_group_name_H-M   'P 1'
#
loop_
_entity.id
_entity.type
_entity.pdbx_description
1 polymer ?
#
loop_
_entity_poly.entity_id
_entity_poly.type
_entity_poly.pdbx_seq_one_letter_code
_entity_poly.pdbx_strand_id
1 'polypeptide(L)'
;QGVSGYSEFTVAAPESLIKIEKSYPIEMATLFGCAIMTGVGAVVNTAKVQPGTTTAVFGVGGVGLSVVLGLKLVGAYPIIAVDTLKNKLDLAKQAGATHLINASEVDPVSALRDLTGGGATDVFEAVGSEKALGQAYAATRKGGRTITVGLPSPESELRIPALSIVAEERQLLGSYMGSCVPKRDIPRFLELYREGRLQVDVLNSRFISLDQVNEGFDALDQGEVARQIIKFDI
;
A
#
# COMPACT_ATOMS: atom_id res chain seq x y z
N GLN A 1 3.97 -16.16 6.81
CA GLN A 1 2.65 -16.73 7.18
C GLN A 1 2.87 -18.06 7.91
N GLY A 2 1.91 -18.45 8.79
CA GLY A 2 2.02 -19.70 9.56
C GLY A 2 2.97 -19.63 10.76
N VAL A 3 3.23 -18.42 11.26
CA VAL A 3 4.02 -18.19 12.49
C VAL A 3 3.24 -17.28 13.43
N SER A 4 3.49 -17.41 14.74
CA SER A 4 2.97 -16.50 15.77
C SER A 4 3.98 -15.38 15.99
N GLY A 5 3.57 -14.12 15.72
CA GLY A 5 4.42 -12.95 15.87
C GLY A 5 4.19 -12.15 17.15
N TYR A 6 3.13 -12.46 17.91
CA TYR A 6 2.82 -11.81 19.18
C TYR A 6 3.39 -12.65 20.34
N SER A 7 4.69 -12.85 20.31
CA SER A 7 5.41 -13.69 21.26
C SER A 7 6.90 -13.34 21.24
N GLU A 8 7.58 -13.44 22.37
CA GLU A 8 9.03 -13.26 22.48
C GLU A 8 9.81 -14.31 21.68
N PHE A 9 9.25 -15.52 21.57
CA PHE A 9 9.84 -16.61 20.82
C PHE A 9 8.83 -17.20 19.83
N THR A 10 9.32 -17.56 18.65
CA THR A 10 8.50 -18.22 17.63
C THR A 10 9.29 -19.34 16.96
N VAL A 11 8.56 -20.35 16.48
CA VAL A 11 9.11 -21.42 15.67
C VAL A 11 8.65 -21.21 14.23
N ALA A 12 9.59 -21.19 13.31
CA ALA A 12 9.31 -20.99 11.89
C ALA A 12 10.12 -21.95 11.02
N ALA A 13 9.55 -22.37 9.91
CA ALA A 13 10.28 -23.15 8.90
C ALA A 13 11.40 -22.29 8.28
N PRO A 14 12.59 -22.83 8.02
CA PRO A 14 13.71 -22.08 7.44
C PRO A 14 13.37 -21.38 6.11
N GLU A 15 12.45 -21.97 5.34
CA GLU A 15 11.97 -21.41 4.07
C GLU A 15 11.21 -20.10 4.27
N SER A 16 10.58 -19.91 5.44
CA SER A 16 9.84 -18.70 5.82
C SER A 16 10.74 -17.60 6.41
N LEU A 17 12.02 -17.88 6.59
CA LEU A 17 12.97 -16.93 7.17
C LEU A 17 13.82 -16.27 6.08
N ILE A 18 14.08 -14.99 6.28
CA ILE A 18 14.97 -14.20 5.44
C ILE A 18 16.02 -13.60 6.34
N LYS A 19 17.29 -13.98 6.08
CA LYS A 19 18.42 -13.39 6.78
C LYS A 19 18.67 -11.99 6.26
N ILE A 20 18.73 -11.02 7.16
CA ILE A 20 19.10 -9.64 6.87
C ILE A 20 20.43 -9.29 7.57
N GLU A 21 21.11 -8.26 7.13
CA GLU A 21 22.33 -7.77 7.77
C GLU A 21 22.00 -7.14 9.13
N LYS A 22 22.87 -7.34 10.12
CA LYS A 22 22.71 -6.78 11.47
C LYS A 22 22.81 -5.25 11.51
N SER A 23 23.30 -4.62 10.47
CA SER A 23 23.43 -3.18 10.33
C SER A 23 22.10 -2.46 10.11
N TYR A 24 21.05 -3.17 9.67
CA TYR A 24 19.72 -2.57 9.53
C TYR A 24 19.05 -2.38 10.89
N PRO A 25 18.46 -1.20 11.16
CA PRO A 25 17.62 -1.01 12.34
C PRO A 25 16.48 -2.03 12.34
N ILE A 26 16.43 -2.88 13.37
CA ILE A 26 15.47 -4.00 13.42
C ILE A 26 14.03 -3.50 13.38
N GLU A 27 13.76 -2.37 14.02
CA GLU A 27 12.45 -1.72 14.05
C GLU A 27 11.97 -1.36 12.64
N MET A 28 12.86 -0.83 11.78
CA MET A 28 12.51 -0.53 10.39
C MET A 28 12.40 -1.80 9.56
N ALA A 29 13.27 -2.78 9.78
CA ALA A 29 13.27 -4.04 9.04
C ALA A 29 11.93 -4.81 9.18
N THR A 30 11.23 -4.68 10.31
CA THR A 30 9.92 -5.31 10.54
C THR A 30 8.86 -4.89 9.51
N LEU A 31 8.94 -3.66 8.99
CA LEU A 31 7.98 -3.11 8.02
C LEU A 31 8.08 -3.80 6.65
N PHE A 32 9.24 -4.39 6.34
CA PHE A 32 9.50 -5.00 5.03
C PHE A 32 8.86 -6.38 4.85
N GLY A 33 8.51 -7.06 5.93
CA GLY A 33 7.90 -8.39 5.89
C GLY A 33 6.45 -8.41 5.38
N CYS A 34 5.77 -7.27 5.34
CA CYS A 34 4.38 -7.17 4.89
C CYS A 34 4.12 -5.89 4.09
N ALA A 35 3.99 -4.73 4.75
CA ALA A 35 3.46 -3.51 4.12
C ALA A 35 4.35 -3.02 2.96
N ILE A 36 5.66 -2.90 3.18
CA ILE A 36 6.60 -2.43 2.15
C ILE A 36 6.65 -3.41 0.98
N MET A 37 6.81 -4.70 1.28
CA MET A 37 6.85 -5.72 0.23
C MET A 37 5.59 -5.69 -0.62
N THR A 38 4.41 -5.58 0.00
CA THR A 38 3.12 -5.56 -0.69
C THR A 38 2.96 -4.30 -1.54
N GLY A 39 3.13 -3.12 -0.96
CA GLY A 39 2.88 -1.87 -1.66
C GLY A 39 3.94 -1.54 -2.72
N VAL A 40 5.22 -1.58 -2.37
CA VAL A 40 6.31 -1.33 -3.33
C VAL A 40 6.31 -2.41 -4.42
N GLY A 41 6.10 -3.68 -4.04
CA GLY A 41 6.01 -4.79 -4.98
C GLY A 41 4.86 -4.64 -5.97
N ALA A 42 3.69 -4.17 -5.54
CA ALA A 42 2.56 -3.90 -6.43
C ALA A 42 2.94 -2.90 -7.54
N VAL A 43 3.74 -1.89 -7.20
CA VAL A 43 4.23 -0.89 -8.15
C VAL A 43 5.27 -1.46 -9.10
N VAL A 44 6.32 -2.12 -8.57
CA VAL A 44 7.50 -2.50 -9.37
C VAL A 44 7.37 -3.88 -10.03
N ASN A 45 6.66 -4.82 -9.42
CA ASN A 45 6.55 -6.19 -9.94
C ASN A 45 5.21 -6.42 -10.67
N THR A 46 4.08 -6.02 -10.06
CA THR A 46 2.75 -6.25 -10.66
C THR A 46 2.46 -5.23 -11.75
N ALA A 47 2.37 -3.94 -11.40
CA ALA A 47 2.03 -2.88 -12.35
C ALA A 47 3.21 -2.49 -13.25
N LYS A 48 4.44 -2.62 -12.79
CA LYS A 48 5.67 -2.19 -13.51
C LYS A 48 5.52 -0.74 -14.00
N VAL A 49 5.14 0.13 -13.07
CA VAL A 49 4.85 1.53 -13.35
C VAL A 49 6.05 2.23 -13.97
N GLN A 50 5.81 2.98 -15.03
CA GLN A 50 6.86 3.74 -15.72
C GLN A 50 6.96 5.17 -15.15
N PRO A 51 8.15 5.81 -15.21
CA PRO A 51 8.29 7.22 -14.85
C PRO A 51 7.29 8.11 -15.60
N GLY A 52 6.77 9.13 -14.91
CA GLY A 52 5.78 10.07 -15.47
C GLY A 52 4.36 9.54 -15.61
N THR A 53 4.10 8.28 -15.22
CA THR A 53 2.73 7.72 -15.23
C THR A 53 1.84 8.42 -14.23
N THR A 54 0.64 8.85 -14.67
CA THR A 54 -0.41 9.36 -13.77
C THR A 54 -0.99 8.23 -12.92
N THR A 55 -0.91 8.39 -11.60
CA THR A 55 -1.26 7.31 -10.65
C THR A 55 -2.18 7.79 -9.54
N ALA A 56 -3.01 6.88 -9.03
CA ALA A 56 -3.83 7.14 -7.85
C ALA A 56 -3.80 5.95 -6.88
N VAL A 57 -3.98 6.22 -5.59
CA VAL A 57 -4.00 5.22 -4.53
C VAL A 57 -5.23 5.43 -3.67
N PHE A 58 -6.18 4.51 -3.71
CA PHE A 58 -7.36 4.46 -2.86
C PHE A 58 -7.05 3.69 -1.58
N GLY A 59 -7.16 4.37 -0.44
CA GLY A 59 -6.74 3.88 0.87
C GLY A 59 -5.24 4.06 1.10
N VAL A 60 -4.86 5.02 1.94
CA VAL A 60 -3.47 5.30 2.28
C VAL A 60 -3.14 4.92 3.73
N GLY A 61 -3.57 3.73 4.15
CA GLY A 61 -3.04 3.02 5.30
C GLY A 61 -1.62 2.49 5.05
N GLY A 62 -1.11 1.60 5.90
CA GLY A 62 0.28 1.14 5.79
C GLY A 62 0.68 0.55 4.43
N VAL A 63 -0.22 -0.21 3.77
CA VAL A 63 0.05 -0.76 2.43
C VAL A 63 -0.06 0.34 1.36
N GLY A 64 -1.10 1.19 1.42
CA GLY A 64 -1.27 2.28 0.47
C GLY A 64 -0.16 3.34 0.55
N LEU A 65 0.32 3.69 1.75
CA LEU A 65 1.52 4.53 1.91
C LEU A 65 2.75 3.87 1.29
N SER A 66 2.89 2.54 1.40
CA SER A 66 3.97 1.79 0.75
C SER A 66 3.84 1.81 -0.78
N VAL A 67 2.62 1.82 -1.32
CA VAL A 67 2.38 2.07 -2.76
C VAL A 67 2.86 3.47 -3.14
N VAL A 68 2.48 4.51 -2.38
CA VAL A 68 2.93 5.91 -2.62
C VAL A 68 4.46 6.00 -2.63
N LEU A 69 5.14 5.37 -1.66
CA LEU A 69 6.61 5.31 -1.63
C LEU A 69 7.19 4.62 -2.88
N GLY A 70 6.58 3.51 -3.30
CA GLY A 70 6.96 2.81 -4.52
C GLY A 70 6.78 3.66 -5.78
N LEU A 71 5.66 4.40 -5.88
CA LEU A 71 5.37 5.31 -6.98
C LEU A 71 6.38 6.47 -7.03
N LYS A 72 6.72 7.05 -5.89
CA LYS A 72 7.80 8.06 -5.77
C LYS A 72 9.14 7.47 -6.24
N LEU A 73 9.47 6.26 -5.79
CA LEU A 73 10.72 5.58 -6.14
C LEU A 73 10.89 5.40 -7.65
N VAL A 74 9.81 5.05 -8.37
CA VAL A 74 9.86 4.85 -9.83
C VAL A 74 9.63 6.13 -10.64
N GLY A 75 9.43 7.29 -9.98
CA GLY A 75 9.22 8.57 -10.66
C GLY A 75 7.85 8.72 -11.31
N ALA A 76 6.79 8.12 -10.76
CA ALA A 76 5.42 8.36 -11.21
C ALA A 76 5.00 9.81 -10.93
N TYR A 77 4.21 10.40 -11.82
CA TYR A 77 3.68 11.76 -11.65
C TYR A 77 2.45 12.01 -12.54
N PRO A 78 1.40 12.63 -12.00
CA PRO A 78 1.15 12.91 -10.57
C PRO A 78 0.89 11.63 -9.77
N ILE A 79 1.07 11.69 -8.44
CA ILE A 79 0.69 10.67 -7.47
C ILE A 79 -0.47 11.23 -6.64
N ILE A 80 -1.66 10.65 -6.80
CA ILE A 80 -2.90 11.12 -6.18
C ILE A 80 -3.27 10.17 -5.06
N ALA A 81 -3.35 10.66 -3.82
CA ALA A 81 -3.78 9.90 -2.66
C ALA A 81 -5.26 10.15 -2.37
N VAL A 82 -6.02 9.09 -2.16
CA VAL A 82 -7.47 9.12 -1.85
C VAL A 82 -7.71 8.38 -0.54
N ASP A 83 -8.26 9.05 0.46
CA ASP A 83 -8.68 8.47 1.74
C ASP A 83 -9.82 9.29 2.34
N THR A 84 -10.51 8.76 3.34
CA THR A 84 -11.54 9.47 4.10
C THR A 84 -10.97 10.23 5.30
N LEU A 85 -9.77 9.89 5.76
CA LEU A 85 -9.15 10.44 6.97
C LEU A 85 -8.03 11.42 6.60
N LYS A 86 -8.18 12.67 7.08
CA LYS A 86 -7.22 13.74 6.79
C LYS A 86 -5.80 13.41 7.29
N ASN A 87 -5.65 12.85 8.49
CA ASN A 87 -4.35 12.46 9.03
C ASN A 87 -3.60 11.47 8.13
N LYS A 88 -4.31 10.52 7.51
CA LYS A 88 -3.72 9.58 6.53
C LYS A 88 -3.30 10.28 5.24
N LEU A 89 -4.08 11.23 4.78
CA LEU A 89 -3.72 12.06 3.61
C LEU A 89 -2.48 12.91 3.89
N ASP A 90 -2.34 13.46 5.10
CA ASP A 90 -1.16 14.22 5.50
C ASP A 90 0.11 13.33 5.52
N LEU A 91 0.00 12.06 5.96
CA LEU A 91 1.07 11.07 5.85
C LEU A 91 1.38 10.72 4.39
N ALA A 92 0.36 10.58 3.55
CA ALA A 92 0.56 10.31 2.13
C ALA A 92 1.31 11.45 1.43
N LYS A 93 1.05 12.70 1.80
CA LYS A 93 1.81 13.86 1.33
C LYS A 93 3.28 13.77 1.71
N GLN A 94 3.59 13.40 2.96
CA GLN A 94 4.96 13.20 3.43
C GLN A 94 5.65 12.03 2.69
N ALA A 95 4.90 10.96 2.38
CA ALA A 95 5.39 9.83 1.61
C ALA A 95 5.69 10.19 0.14
N GLY A 96 5.12 11.28 -0.38
CA GLY A 96 5.38 11.75 -1.74
C GLY A 96 4.16 11.89 -2.64
N ALA A 97 2.93 11.77 -2.10
CA ALA A 97 1.74 12.11 -2.87
C ALA A 97 1.75 13.60 -3.26
N THR A 98 1.44 13.87 -4.52
CA THR A 98 1.43 15.24 -5.07
C THR A 98 0.07 15.91 -4.94
N HIS A 99 -1.00 15.12 -4.93
CA HIS A 99 -2.38 15.57 -4.78
C HIS A 99 -3.13 14.68 -3.78
N LEU A 100 -4.08 15.29 -3.09
CA LEU A 100 -4.86 14.62 -2.03
C LEU A 100 -6.34 14.81 -2.34
N ILE A 101 -7.11 13.73 -2.21
CA ILE A 101 -8.58 13.75 -2.35
C ILE A 101 -9.17 13.17 -1.07
N ASN A 102 -9.93 13.98 -0.33
CA ASN A 102 -10.69 13.51 0.83
C ASN A 102 -12.03 12.97 0.37
N ALA A 103 -12.17 11.65 0.34
CA ALA A 103 -13.37 10.96 -0.11
C ALA A 103 -14.56 11.07 0.87
N SER A 104 -14.36 11.68 2.06
CA SER A 104 -15.46 12.05 2.96
C SER A 104 -16.11 13.40 2.60
N GLU A 105 -15.42 14.21 1.83
CA GLU A 105 -15.86 15.58 1.48
C GLU A 105 -16.36 15.68 0.03
N VAL A 106 -15.79 14.87 -0.88
CA VAL A 106 -16.13 14.89 -2.31
C VAL A 106 -16.27 13.48 -2.89
N ASP A 107 -16.95 13.37 -4.03
CA ASP A 107 -16.91 12.10 -4.79
C ASP A 107 -15.51 11.89 -5.39
N PRO A 108 -14.77 10.86 -4.95
CA PRO A 108 -13.38 10.70 -5.33
C PRO A 108 -13.20 10.38 -6.82
N VAL A 109 -14.19 9.74 -7.46
CA VAL A 109 -14.13 9.39 -8.89
C VAL A 109 -14.20 10.64 -9.74
N SER A 110 -15.17 11.50 -9.47
CA SER A 110 -15.33 12.79 -10.19
C SER A 110 -14.12 13.69 -9.97
N ALA A 111 -13.72 13.87 -8.70
CA ALA A 111 -12.56 14.72 -8.36
C ALA A 111 -11.26 14.23 -9.04
N LEU A 112 -11.02 12.91 -9.09
CA LEU A 112 -9.86 12.36 -9.74
C LEU A 112 -9.92 12.55 -11.26
N ARG A 113 -11.08 12.32 -11.87
CA ARG A 113 -11.27 12.52 -13.31
C ARG A 113 -11.09 13.98 -13.73
N ASP A 114 -11.60 14.91 -12.95
CA ASP A 114 -11.44 16.35 -13.20
C ASP A 114 -9.96 16.75 -13.10
N LEU A 115 -9.27 16.26 -12.08
CA LEU A 115 -7.84 16.52 -11.87
C LEU A 115 -6.94 15.97 -13.00
N THR A 116 -7.34 14.85 -13.60
CA THR A 116 -6.52 14.11 -14.57
C THR A 116 -7.00 14.21 -16.02
N GLY A 117 -8.12 14.89 -16.26
CA GLY A 117 -8.71 14.96 -17.59
C GLY A 117 -9.29 13.62 -18.08
N GLY A 118 -9.83 12.78 -17.17
CA GLY A 118 -10.55 11.57 -17.56
C GLY A 118 -10.17 10.29 -16.79
N GLY A 119 -9.26 10.36 -15.83
CA GLY A 119 -8.86 9.26 -14.96
C GLY A 119 -7.35 9.01 -14.94
N ALA A 120 -6.87 8.26 -13.96
CA ALA A 120 -5.45 7.92 -13.84
C ALA A 120 -5.11 6.66 -14.67
N THR A 121 -3.85 6.56 -15.08
CA THR A 121 -3.34 5.42 -15.87
C THR A 121 -3.28 4.17 -15.01
N ASP A 122 -2.71 4.25 -13.82
CA ASP A 122 -2.61 3.17 -12.86
C ASP A 122 -3.27 3.59 -11.55
N VAL A 123 -4.32 2.87 -11.18
CA VAL A 123 -5.06 3.13 -9.94
C VAL A 123 -4.90 1.94 -9.01
N PHE A 124 -4.33 2.17 -7.85
CA PHE A 124 -4.12 1.18 -6.80
C PHE A 124 -5.26 1.24 -5.79
N GLU A 125 -5.77 0.08 -5.41
CA GLU A 125 -6.75 -0.08 -4.34
C GLU A 125 -6.11 -0.86 -3.17
N ALA A 126 -6.07 -0.25 -1.98
CA ALA A 126 -5.45 -0.78 -0.79
C ALA A 126 -6.34 -0.68 0.48
N VAL A 127 -7.65 -0.55 0.29
CA VAL A 127 -8.66 -0.55 1.36
C VAL A 127 -9.10 -1.99 1.68
N GLY A 128 -9.34 -2.78 0.63
CA GLY A 128 -9.89 -4.14 0.75
C GLY A 128 -11.42 -4.15 0.84
N SER A 129 -12.10 -3.27 0.10
CA SER A 129 -13.56 -3.28 0.00
C SER A 129 -14.02 -3.21 -1.45
N GLU A 130 -15.17 -3.86 -1.75
CA GLU A 130 -15.79 -3.85 -3.08
C GLU A 130 -16.15 -2.42 -3.52
N LYS A 131 -16.57 -1.56 -2.58
CA LYS A 131 -16.88 -0.16 -2.86
C LYS A 131 -15.64 0.60 -3.33
N ALA A 132 -14.53 0.52 -2.58
CA ALA A 132 -13.28 1.20 -2.93
C ALA A 132 -12.71 0.66 -4.24
N LEU A 133 -12.77 -0.66 -4.47
CA LEU A 133 -12.33 -1.28 -5.71
C LEU A 133 -13.18 -0.83 -6.91
N GLY A 134 -14.50 -0.73 -6.74
CA GLY A 134 -15.41 -0.18 -7.76
C GLY A 134 -15.10 1.27 -8.10
N GLN A 135 -14.82 2.10 -7.09
CA GLN A 135 -14.41 3.50 -7.28
C GLN A 135 -13.04 3.60 -7.98
N ALA A 136 -12.07 2.80 -7.56
CA ALA A 136 -10.75 2.74 -8.19
C ALA A 136 -10.85 2.35 -9.67
N TYR A 137 -11.67 1.34 -9.98
CA TYR A 137 -11.93 0.93 -11.36
C TYR A 137 -12.61 2.05 -12.17
N ALA A 138 -13.60 2.71 -11.59
CA ALA A 138 -14.30 3.83 -12.24
C ALA A 138 -13.38 5.04 -12.47
N ALA A 139 -12.42 5.29 -11.58
CA ALA A 139 -11.44 6.36 -11.67
C ALA A 139 -10.27 6.06 -12.63
N THR A 140 -10.13 4.81 -13.07
CA THR A 140 -9.13 4.41 -14.07
C THR A 140 -9.53 4.94 -15.45
N ARG A 141 -8.58 5.52 -16.20
CA ARG A 141 -8.83 5.97 -17.58
C ARG A 141 -9.04 4.81 -18.54
N LYS A 142 -9.51 5.10 -19.77
CA LYS A 142 -9.51 4.16 -20.88
C LYS A 142 -8.08 3.70 -21.18
N GLY A 143 -7.88 2.41 -21.44
CA GLY A 143 -6.57 1.77 -21.60
C GLY A 143 -5.74 1.70 -20.31
N GLY A 144 -6.30 2.12 -19.17
CA GLY A 144 -5.61 2.13 -17.88
C GLY A 144 -5.77 0.83 -17.09
N ARG A 145 -5.10 0.76 -15.94
CA ARG A 145 -5.04 -0.43 -15.09
C ARG A 145 -5.51 -0.12 -13.68
N THR A 146 -6.35 -0.96 -13.13
CA THR A 146 -6.70 -0.99 -11.70
C THR A 146 -5.94 -2.13 -11.05
N ILE A 147 -5.18 -1.86 -10.00
CA ILE A 147 -4.38 -2.84 -9.27
C ILE A 147 -4.93 -2.96 -7.85
N THR A 148 -5.53 -4.11 -7.50
CA THR A 148 -6.03 -4.34 -6.15
C THR A 148 -5.00 -5.11 -5.31
N VAL A 149 -4.69 -4.57 -4.14
CA VAL A 149 -3.79 -5.16 -3.13
C VAL A 149 -4.52 -5.35 -1.80
N GLY A 150 -5.66 -4.69 -1.62
CA GLY A 150 -6.54 -4.88 -0.46
C GLY A 150 -7.14 -6.28 -0.44
N LEU A 151 -7.36 -6.82 0.75
CA LEU A 151 -8.02 -8.13 0.92
C LEU A 151 -9.46 -7.90 1.39
N PRO A 152 -10.45 -8.02 0.50
CA PRO A 152 -11.86 -7.91 0.87
C PRO A 152 -12.33 -9.17 1.61
N SER A 153 -13.55 -9.12 2.17
CA SER A 153 -14.20 -10.32 2.67
C SER A 153 -14.32 -11.36 1.55
N PRO A 154 -14.18 -12.66 1.86
CA PRO A 154 -14.36 -13.73 0.86
C PRO A 154 -15.71 -13.73 0.17
N GLU A 155 -16.74 -13.12 0.77
CA GLU A 155 -18.10 -13.02 0.23
C GLU A 155 -18.32 -11.75 -0.59
N SER A 156 -17.35 -10.83 -0.63
CA SER A 156 -17.47 -9.58 -1.38
C SER A 156 -17.42 -9.82 -2.88
N GLU A 157 -18.35 -9.19 -3.61
CA GLU A 157 -18.42 -9.27 -5.05
C GLU A 157 -18.20 -7.90 -5.71
N LEU A 158 -17.32 -7.84 -6.69
CA LEU A 158 -17.11 -6.65 -7.50
C LEU A 158 -18.11 -6.63 -8.67
N ARG A 159 -18.88 -5.54 -8.78
CA ARG A 159 -19.75 -5.27 -9.94
C ARG A 159 -19.16 -4.16 -10.78
N ILE A 160 -18.79 -4.46 -12.00
CA ILE A 160 -18.27 -3.49 -12.98
C ILE A 160 -19.03 -3.64 -14.31
N PRO A 161 -19.15 -2.54 -15.12
CA PRO A 161 -19.73 -2.61 -16.43
C PRO A 161 -18.89 -3.50 -17.35
N ALA A 162 -19.38 -4.68 -17.73
CA ALA A 162 -18.62 -5.66 -18.53
C ALA A 162 -18.12 -5.05 -19.85
N LEU A 163 -18.92 -4.19 -20.50
CA LEU A 163 -18.55 -3.55 -21.76
C LEU A 163 -17.27 -2.68 -21.62
N SER A 164 -17.02 -2.10 -20.43
CA SER A 164 -15.85 -1.22 -20.22
C SER A 164 -14.53 -1.99 -20.34
N ILE A 165 -14.51 -3.29 -20.06
CA ILE A 165 -13.30 -4.13 -20.21
C ILE A 165 -12.90 -4.18 -21.69
N VAL A 166 -13.85 -4.38 -22.60
CA VAL A 166 -13.57 -4.51 -24.04
C VAL A 166 -13.52 -3.13 -24.70
N ALA A 167 -14.58 -2.30 -24.53
CA ALA A 167 -14.71 -1.05 -25.27
C ALA A 167 -13.76 0.06 -24.79
N GLU A 168 -13.27 -0.04 -23.55
CA GLU A 168 -12.34 0.92 -22.99
C GLU A 168 -10.95 0.31 -22.70
N GLU A 169 -10.75 -0.97 -23.04
CA GLU A 169 -9.49 -1.72 -22.86
C GLU A 169 -8.93 -1.62 -21.43
N ARG A 170 -9.81 -1.51 -20.42
CA ARG A 170 -9.40 -1.44 -19.00
C ARG A 170 -8.92 -2.79 -18.51
N GLN A 171 -7.91 -2.78 -17.65
CA GLN A 171 -7.36 -3.96 -17.01
C GLN A 171 -7.61 -3.93 -15.50
N LEU A 172 -7.92 -5.10 -14.94
CA LEU A 172 -8.01 -5.32 -13.50
C LEU A 172 -6.97 -6.37 -13.10
N LEU A 173 -6.03 -6.00 -12.23
CA LEU A 173 -4.91 -6.83 -11.82
C LEU A 173 -4.96 -7.08 -10.31
N GLY A 174 -4.87 -8.32 -9.89
CA GLY A 174 -4.64 -8.69 -8.49
C GLY A 174 -3.15 -8.66 -8.16
N SER A 175 -2.80 -8.21 -6.96
CA SER A 175 -1.43 -8.18 -6.47
C SER A 175 -1.36 -8.72 -5.05
N TYR A 176 -1.10 -10.02 -4.91
CA TYR A 176 -0.92 -10.64 -3.61
C TYR A 176 0.54 -10.49 -3.15
N MET A 177 0.76 -9.91 -1.95
CA MET A 177 2.09 -9.64 -1.40
C MET A 177 3.02 -8.90 -2.39
N GLY A 178 2.45 -8.03 -3.24
CA GLY A 178 3.21 -7.29 -4.25
C GLY A 178 3.82 -8.13 -5.36
N SER A 179 3.32 -9.34 -5.61
CA SER A 179 3.92 -10.31 -6.55
C SER A 179 5.41 -10.53 -6.28
N CYS A 180 5.82 -10.40 -5.01
CA CYS A 180 7.21 -10.50 -4.59
C CYS A 180 7.67 -11.95 -4.42
N VAL A 181 8.95 -12.16 -4.70
CA VAL A 181 9.73 -13.29 -4.19
C VAL A 181 10.48 -12.80 -2.94
N PRO A 182 10.02 -13.11 -1.70
CA PRO A 182 10.50 -12.45 -0.48
C PRO A 182 12.03 -12.51 -0.30
N LYS A 183 12.66 -13.66 -0.59
CA LYS A 183 14.12 -13.85 -0.49
C LYS A 183 14.92 -12.97 -1.46
N ARG A 184 14.32 -12.54 -2.57
CA ARG A 184 14.92 -11.64 -3.55
C ARG A 184 14.61 -10.19 -3.24
N ASP A 185 13.33 -9.89 -2.97
CA ASP A 185 12.83 -8.52 -3.01
C ASP A 185 13.00 -7.80 -1.67
N ILE A 186 12.90 -8.49 -0.51
CA ILE A 186 13.11 -7.84 0.80
C ILE A 186 14.54 -7.30 0.94
N PRO A 187 15.61 -8.07 0.66
CA PRO A 187 16.96 -7.51 0.68
C PRO A 187 17.14 -6.34 -0.28
N ARG A 188 16.58 -6.42 -1.49
CA ARG A 188 16.62 -5.34 -2.47
C ARG A 188 15.94 -4.06 -1.97
N PHE A 189 14.79 -4.18 -1.31
CA PHE A 189 14.08 -3.02 -0.78
C PHE A 189 14.78 -2.44 0.47
N LEU A 190 15.38 -3.28 1.31
CA LEU A 190 16.23 -2.84 2.43
C LEU A 190 17.45 -2.06 1.93
N GLU A 191 18.06 -2.48 0.82
CA GLU A 191 19.15 -1.73 0.21
C GLU A 191 18.69 -0.34 -0.27
N LEU A 192 17.53 -0.24 -0.92
CA LEU A 192 16.96 1.05 -1.32
C LEU A 192 16.66 1.95 -0.11
N TYR A 193 16.30 1.38 1.03
CA TYR A 193 16.15 2.10 2.28
C TYR A 193 17.51 2.62 2.78
N ARG A 194 18.53 1.77 2.83
CA ARG A 194 19.89 2.14 3.24
C ARG A 194 20.46 3.28 2.39
N GLU A 195 20.20 3.26 1.10
CA GLU A 195 20.61 4.32 0.16
C GLU A 195 19.71 5.59 0.23
N GLY A 196 18.76 5.66 1.17
CA GLY A 196 17.85 6.80 1.33
C GLY A 196 16.83 6.97 0.20
N ARG A 197 16.75 6.00 -0.72
CA ARG A 197 15.84 6.05 -1.88
C ARG A 197 14.42 5.59 -1.53
N LEU A 198 14.23 4.81 -0.48
CA LEU A 198 12.94 4.33 0.00
C LEU A 198 12.76 4.77 1.46
N GLN A 199 12.08 5.90 1.68
CA GLN A 199 11.93 6.55 2.97
C GLN A 199 10.77 5.95 3.77
N VAL A 200 10.98 4.79 4.39
CA VAL A 200 9.92 4.04 5.08
C VAL A 200 9.54 4.59 6.46
N ASP A 201 10.32 5.52 7.01
CA ASP A 201 10.14 6.09 8.34
C ASP A 201 8.76 6.71 8.54
N VAL A 202 8.13 7.20 7.46
CA VAL A 202 6.78 7.76 7.47
C VAL A 202 5.71 6.73 7.90
N LEU A 203 6.00 5.43 7.81
CA LEU A 203 5.10 4.36 8.25
C LEU A 203 5.20 4.07 9.75
N ASN A 204 6.30 4.44 10.39
CA ASN A 204 6.51 4.17 11.81
C ASN A 204 5.73 5.19 12.65
N SER A 205 4.61 4.77 13.23
CA SER A 205 3.75 5.65 14.02
C SER A 205 4.08 5.62 15.50
N ARG A 206 4.25 4.44 16.09
CA ARG A 206 4.64 4.27 17.50
C ARG A 206 5.14 2.86 17.82
N PHE A 207 5.85 2.76 18.95
CA PHE A 207 6.17 1.48 19.60
C PHE A 207 5.15 1.20 20.70
N ILE A 208 4.80 -0.08 20.87
CA ILE A 208 3.92 -0.58 21.94
C ILE A 208 4.54 -1.83 22.57
N SER A 209 4.15 -2.14 23.81
CA SER A 209 4.42 -3.42 24.43
C SER A 209 3.39 -4.48 23.99
N LEU A 210 3.66 -5.76 24.28
CA LEU A 210 2.71 -6.83 23.98
C LEU A 210 1.38 -6.66 24.75
N ASP A 211 1.43 -6.14 25.98
CA ASP A 211 0.24 -5.91 26.82
C ASP A 211 -0.69 -4.85 26.20
N GLN A 212 -0.16 -3.96 25.39
CA GLN A 212 -0.91 -2.89 24.70
C GLN A 212 -1.47 -3.33 23.34
N VAL A 213 -1.39 -4.62 22.97
CA VAL A 213 -1.75 -5.08 21.62
C VAL A 213 -3.20 -4.80 21.27
N ASN A 214 -4.15 -4.95 22.23
CA ASN A 214 -5.55 -4.69 21.97
C ASN A 214 -5.83 -3.20 21.74
N GLU A 215 -5.27 -2.32 22.57
CA GLU A 215 -5.31 -0.86 22.35
C GLU A 215 -4.67 -0.48 21.00
N GLY A 216 -3.61 -1.21 20.63
CA GLY A 216 -2.98 -1.06 19.33
C GLY A 216 -3.91 -1.41 18.17
N PHE A 217 -4.69 -2.47 18.25
CA PHE A 217 -5.71 -2.80 17.25
C PHE A 217 -6.80 -1.76 17.17
N ASP A 218 -7.29 -1.27 18.31
CA ASP A 218 -8.30 -0.22 18.35
C ASP A 218 -7.82 1.06 17.66
N ALA A 219 -6.57 1.47 17.92
CA ALA A 219 -5.97 2.64 17.26
C ALA A 219 -5.76 2.45 15.75
N LEU A 220 -5.49 1.22 15.29
CA LEU A 220 -5.42 0.89 13.86
C LEU A 220 -6.80 0.95 13.20
N ASP A 221 -7.83 0.41 13.87
CA ASP A 221 -9.22 0.42 13.38
C ASP A 221 -9.76 1.84 13.27
N GLN A 222 -9.48 2.69 14.27
CA GLN A 222 -9.83 4.11 14.27
C GLN A 222 -9.00 4.94 13.30
N GLY A 223 -7.96 4.36 12.70
CA GLY A 223 -7.09 5.03 11.74
C GLY A 223 -6.17 6.10 12.33
N GLU A 224 -5.94 6.06 13.65
CA GLU A 224 -5.04 7.00 14.35
C GLU A 224 -3.57 6.83 13.95
N VAL A 225 -3.19 5.61 13.57
CA VAL A 225 -1.82 5.23 13.23
C VAL A 225 -1.77 4.45 11.92
N ALA A 226 -0.67 4.57 11.18
CA ALA A 226 -0.45 3.80 9.96
C ALA A 226 0.07 2.39 10.27
N ARG A 227 0.99 2.27 11.22
CA ARG A 227 1.60 1.03 11.71
C ARG A 227 2.02 1.18 13.16
N GLN A 228 2.11 0.05 13.86
CA GLN A 228 2.68 -0.03 15.21
C GLN A 228 3.67 -1.20 15.26
N ILE A 229 4.69 -1.05 16.06
CA ILE A 229 5.73 -2.06 16.24
C ILE A 229 5.70 -2.49 17.71
N ILE A 230 5.47 -3.79 17.93
CA ILE A 230 5.57 -4.37 19.26
C ILE A 230 7.05 -4.54 19.58
N LYS A 231 7.49 -3.97 20.68
CA LYS A 231 8.86 -4.10 21.19
C LYS A 231 8.87 -5.03 22.39
N PHE A 232 9.72 -6.04 22.34
CA PHE A 232 9.95 -6.96 23.45
C PHE A 232 11.22 -6.54 24.20
N ASP A 233 11.18 -6.63 25.53
CA ASP A 233 12.32 -6.38 26.40
C ASP A 233 13.12 -7.69 26.61
N ILE A 234 13.82 -8.14 25.55
CA ILE A 234 14.65 -9.34 25.56
C ILE A 234 16.14 -8.97 25.44
#